data_a30420e4317a7f162f92d4af886320cd
#
_entry.id   a30420e4317a7f162f92d4af886320cd
#
_cell.length_a   1.000
_cell.length_b   1.000
_cell.length_c   1.000
_cell.angle_alpha   90.00
_cell.angle_beta   90.00
_cell.angle_gamma   90.00
#
_symmetry.space_group_name_H-M   'P 1'
#
loop_
_entity.id
_entity.type
_entity.pdbx_description
1 polymer ?
#
loop_
_entity_poly.entity_id
_entity_poly.type
_entity_poly.pdbx_seq_one_letter_code
_entity_poly.pdbx_strand_id
1 'polypeptide(L)'
;QARGVQQVYFTNYSCAALKSDESVVTWGHIEYGGDMSDAVRAQLARGVKEISSTLGAFTAVKFDGRVVTWGHENYGGDSDDVSHLLNGGEQCRGTALYSTNFAFAALRENGSVVAWGGHLYGGRTGAKAPQLTSGVTDIIRGGCAFAAVKSDGYVVTWGGGFFRDHGLTMELMDGLRISSAVGNDVSFAAILDDGSLLMWNQNVRQSRLPGDIAVDIFHTDTA
;
A
#
# COMPACT_ATOMS: atom_id res chain seq x y z
N GLN A 1 -2.90 23.16 20.27
CA GLN A 1 -3.78 22.02 20.52
C GLN A 1 -4.53 21.71 19.22
N ALA A 2 -4.37 20.50 18.68
CA ALA A 2 -5.13 20.04 17.52
C ALA A 2 -6.60 19.83 17.95
N ARG A 3 -7.46 20.78 17.63
CA ARG A 3 -8.91 20.59 17.78
C ARG A 3 -9.47 19.97 16.50
N GLY A 4 -10.49 19.12 16.62
CA GLY A 4 -11.18 18.51 15.48
C GLY A 4 -10.35 17.43 14.78
N VAL A 5 -9.56 16.64 15.52
CA VAL A 5 -8.87 15.45 14.97
C VAL A 5 -9.91 14.39 14.65
N GLN A 6 -9.88 13.86 13.41
CA GLN A 6 -10.69 12.75 12.96
C GLN A 6 -9.96 11.43 13.09
N GLN A 7 -8.67 11.40 12.66
CA GLN A 7 -7.87 10.19 12.64
C GLN A 7 -6.39 10.52 12.87
N VAL A 8 -5.66 9.59 13.47
CA VAL A 8 -4.22 9.70 13.71
C VAL A 8 -3.51 8.52 13.07
N TYR A 9 -2.38 8.79 12.43
CA TYR A 9 -1.53 7.83 11.74
C TYR A 9 -0.14 7.88 12.37
N PHE A 10 0.57 6.75 12.33
CA PHE A 10 1.83 6.59 13.03
C PHE A 10 2.91 6.03 12.11
N THR A 11 4.12 6.53 12.25
CA THR A 11 5.37 5.84 11.90
C THR A 11 6.00 5.34 13.20
N ASN A 12 7.19 4.74 13.14
CA ASN A 12 7.88 4.32 14.36
C ASN A 12 8.24 5.49 15.29
N TYR A 13 8.37 6.72 14.75
CA TYR A 13 8.91 7.86 15.49
C TYR A 13 8.09 9.13 15.36
N SER A 14 7.01 9.09 14.62
CA SER A 14 6.23 10.31 14.31
C SER A 14 4.75 10.00 14.16
N CYS A 15 3.96 11.06 14.25
CA CYS A 15 2.51 11.01 14.14
C CYS A 15 2.03 12.04 13.13
N ALA A 16 0.95 11.74 12.43
CA ALA A 16 0.20 12.67 11.58
C ALA A 16 -1.28 12.59 11.95
N ALA A 17 -1.94 13.72 12.11
CA ALA A 17 -3.37 13.79 12.38
C ALA A 17 -4.11 14.48 11.23
N LEU A 18 -5.11 13.80 10.69
CA LEU A 18 -6.10 14.36 9.80
C LEU A 18 -7.19 15.03 10.65
N LYS A 19 -7.48 16.29 10.33
CA LYS A 19 -8.47 17.10 11.04
C LYS A 19 -9.78 17.18 10.27
N SER A 20 -10.84 17.56 10.98
CA SER A 20 -12.18 17.77 10.41
C SER A 20 -12.26 18.90 9.37
N ASP A 21 -11.29 19.81 9.36
CA ASP A 21 -11.12 20.85 8.34
C ASP A 21 -10.27 20.36 7.14
N GLU A 22 -10.03 19.02 7.05
CA GLU A 22 -9.26 18.38 5.99
C GLU A 22 -7.77 18.80 5.94
N SER A 23 -7.28 19.42 7.00
CA SER A 23 -5.86 19.76 7.15
C SER A 23 -5.11 18.67 7.93
N VAL A 24 -3.78 18.64 7.78
CA VAL A 24 -2.90 17.71 8.48
C VAL A 24 -1.96 18.47 9.40
N VAL A 25 -1.76 17.92 10.60
CA VAL A 25 -0.71 18.33 11.53
C VAL A 25 0.17 17.14 11.86
N THR A 26 1.47 17.39 12.05
CA THR A 26 2.45 16.34 12.38
C THR A 26 3.26 16.72 13.61
N TRP A 27 3.80 15.69 14.28
CA TRP A 27 4.73 15.84 15.39
C TRP A 27 5.59 14.58 15.53
N GLY A 28 6.75 14.72 16.16
CA GLY A 28 7.69 13.63 16.39
C GLY A 28 9.04 13.88 15.73
N HIS A 29 9.72 12.81 15.32
CA HIS A 29 11.05 12.90 14.75
C HIS A 29 11.01 13.48 13.32
N ILE A 30 11.83 14.49 13.06
CA ILE A 30 11.82 15.28 11.82
C ILE A 30 12.00 14.37 10.58
N GLU A 31 13.03 13.53 10.59
CA GLU A 31 13.37 12.67 9.44
C GLU A 31 12.29 11.63 9.12
N TYR A 32 11.45 11.29 10.09
CA TYR A 32 10.38 10.29 9.94
C TYR A 32 9.00 10.93 9.77
N GLY A 33 8.97 12.22 9.37
CA GLY A 33 7.76 12.94 9.04
C GLY A 33 7.09 13.66 10.21
N GLY A 34 7.79 13.82 11.36
CA GLY A 34 7.29 14.61 12.50
C GLY A 34 7.26 16.11 12.22
N ASP A 35 7.97 16.56 11.21
CA ASP A 35 7.84 17.91 10.65
C ASP A 35 7.69 17.83 9.12
N MET A 36 7.17 18.89 8.54
CA MET A 36 6.93 19.03 7.10
C MET A 36 7.61 20.30 6.59
N SER A 37 8.19 20.25 5.39
CA SER A 37 8.61 21.48 4.71
C SER A 37 7.42 22.42 4.52
N ASP A 38 7.68 23.72 4.40
CA ASP A 38 6.63 24.71 4.18
C ASP A 38 5.82 24.42 2.91
N ALA A 39 6.45 23.88 1.87
CA ALA A 39 5.79 23.46 0.62
C ALA A 39 4.79 22.30 0.85
N VAL A 40 5.18 21.27 1.62
CA VAL A 40 4.31 20.15 1.98
C VAL A 40 3.18 20.63 2.90
N ARG A 41 3.51 21.46 3.89
CA ARG A 41 2.53 22.06 4.81
C ARG A 41 1.46 22.85 4.07
N ALA A 42 1.85 23.65 3.09
CA ALA A 42 0.91 24.41 2.26
C ALA A 42 -0.03 23.49 1.44
N GLN A 43 0.49 22.38 0.93
CA GLN A 43 -0.32 21.40 0.18
C GLN A 43 -1.32 20.67 1.07
N LEU A 44 -0.95 20.39 2.34
CA LEU A 44 -1.76 19.65 3.30
C LEU A 44 -2.62 20.54 4.21
N ALA A 45 -2.66 21.86 3.94
CA ALA A 45 -3.46 22.82 4.70
C ALA A 45 -4.98 22.62 4.53
N ARG A 46 -5.42 21.89 3.50
CA ARG A 46 -6.83 21.58 3.21
C ARG A 46 -6.98 20.52 2.11
N GLY A 47 -8.17 19.92 2.05
CA GLY A 47 -8.55 19.01 0.97
C GLY A 47 -7.88 17.65 1.05
N VAL A 48 -7.40 17.23 2.22
CA VAL A 48 -6.87 15.89 2.45
C VAL A 48 -8.03 14.94 2.71
N LYS A 49 -8.09 13.87 1.92
CA LYS A 49 -9.10 12.81 2.01
C LYS A 49 -8.66 11.69 2.94
N GLU A 50 -7.41 11.28 2.81
CA GLU A 50 -6.88 10.10 3.50
C GLU A 50 -5.37 10.23 3.67
N ILE A 51 -4.83 9.59 4.70
CA ILE A 51 -3.39 9.43 4.95
C ILE A 51 -3.09 7.94 5.06
N SER A 52 -1.92 7.54 4.58
CA SER A 52 -1.33 6.22 4.83
C SER A 52 0.10 6.40 5.35
N SER A 53 0.60 5.41 6.09
CA SER A 53 1.95 5.45 6.66
C SER A 53 2.70 4.15 6.43
N THR A 54 4.02 4.28 6.33
CA THR A 54 5.01 3.20 6.47
C THR A 54 5.68 3.30 7.84
N LEU A 55 6.71 2.53 8.11
CA LEU A 55 7.48 2.67 9.36
C LEU A 55 8.22 4.01 9.48
N GLY A 56 8.40 4.77 8.40
CA GLY A 56 9.21 5.97 8.42
C GLY A 56 8.74 7.15 7.56
N ALA A 57 7.58 7.03 6.91
CA ALA A 57 7.05 8.08 6.04
C ALA A 57 5.52 8.07 6.02
N PHE A 58 4.97 9.17 5.55
CA PHE A 58 3.55 9.36 5.32
C PHE A 58 3.27 9.71 3.86
N THR A 59 2.09 9.35 3.41
CA THR A 59 1.51 9.82 2.16
C THR A 59 0.06 10.22 2.39
N ALA A 60 -0.38 11.28 1.72
CA ALA A 60 -1.76 11.73 1.73
C ALA A 60 -2.31 11.79 0.31
N VAL A 61 -3.55 11.36 0.13
CA VAL A 61 -4.34 11.63 -1.07
C VAL A 61 -5.35 12.72 -0.79
N LYS A 62 -5.47 13.65 -1.71
CA LYS A 62 -6.40 14.76 -1.64
C LYS A 62 -7.69 14.43 -2.39
N PHE A 63 -8.79 15.16 -2.13
CA PHE A 63 -10.06 14.99 -2.85
C PHE A 63 -9.94 15.26 -4.36
N ASP A 64 -8.96 16.03 -4.78
CA ASP A 64 -8.64 16.26 -6.21
C ASP A 64 -7.76 15.15 -6.80
N GLY A 65 -7.41 14.12 -6.02
CA GLY A 65 -6.63 12.96 -6.40
C GLY A 65 -5.11 13.16 -6.33
N ARG A 66 -4.63 14.36 -6.02
CA ARG A 66 -3.20 14.59 -5.84
C ARG A 66 -2.66 13.85 -4.63
N VAL A 67 -1.46 13.32 -4.77
CA VAL A 67 -0.72 12.62 -3.71
C VAL A 67 0.41 13.51 -3.23
N VAL A 68 0.57 13.60 -1.91
CA VAL A 68 1.62 14.37 -1.23
C VAL A 68 2.35 13.42 -0.27
N THR A 69 3.67 13.38 -0.32
CA THR A 69 4.52 12.52 0.50
C THR A 69 5.44 13.32 1.40
N TRP A 70 5.77 12.79 2.57
CA TRP A 70 6.76 13.39 3.47
C TRP A 70 7.31 12.35 4.45
N GLY A 71 8.47 12.63 5.04
CA GLY A 71 9.21 11.74 5.93
C GLY A 71 10.44 11.16 5.25
N HIS A 72 10.91 10.01 5.70
CA HIS A 72 12.18 9.44 5.28
C HIS A 72 12.10 8.84 3.86
N GLU A 73 13.03 9.22 2.99
CA GLU A 73 13.04 8.86 1.56
C GLU A 73 13.00 7.34 1.31
N ASN A 74 13.79 6.56 2.06
CA ASN A 74 13.86 5.09 1.92
C ASN A 74 12.58 4.38 2.36
N TYR A 75 11.65 5.09 2.98
CA TYR A 75 10.33 4.61 3.40
C TYR A 75 9.19 5.19 2.55
N GLY A 76 9.54 5.93 1.49
CA GLY A 76 8.56 6.52 0.57
C GLY A 76 8.17 7.97 0.91
N GLY A 77 8.95 8.66 1.74
CA GLY A 77 8.77 10.09 2.00
C GLY A 77 9.09 10.98 0.79
N ASP A 78 9.76 10.42 -0.20
CA ASP A 78 10.02 11.04 -1.50
C ASP A 78 9.34 10.24 -2.60
N SER A 79 8.58 10.93 -3.47
CA SER A 79 7.87 10.39 -4.64
C SER A 79 8.19 11.15 -5.93
N ASP A 80 9.27 11.92 -5.97
CA ASP A 80 9.61 12.81 -7.10
C ASP A 80 9.73 12.03 -8.41
N ASP A 81 10.37 10.86 -8.41
CA ASP A 81 10.53 9.98 -9.57
C ASP A 81 9.21 9.58 -10.23
N VAL A 82 8.14 9.48 -9.44
CA VAL A 82 6.81 9.05 -9.90
C VAL A 82 5.75 10.16 -9.80
N SER A 83 6.14 11.36 -9.41
CA SER A 83 5.22 12.50 -9.18
C SER A 83 4.38 12.83 -10.42
N HIS A 84 4.94 12.70 -11.62
CA HIS A 84 4.25 12.88 -12.88
C HIS A 84 3.14 11.84 -13.12
N LEU A 85 3.28 10.65 -12.55
CA LEU A 85 2.25 9.61 -12.59
C LEU A 85 1.21 9.83 -11.50
N LEU A 86 1.62 10.29 -10.32
CA LEU A 86 0.73 10.49 -9.17
C LEU A 86 -0.14 11.75 -9.30
N ASN A 87 0.35 12.78 -9.99
CA ASN A 87 -0.28 14.10 -10.05
C ASN A 87 -0.67 14.54 -11.47
N GLY A 88 -0.71 13.60 -12.43
CA GLY A 88 -0.91 13.85 -13.86
C GLY A 88 -2.39 13.89 -14.32
N GLY A 89 -3.22 14.78 -13.77
CA GLY A 89 -4.55 15.08 -14.34
C GLY A 89 -5.72 14.25 -13.78
N GLU A 90 -6.81 14.11 -14.54
CA GLU A 90 -8.07 13.49 -14.09
C GLU A 90 -7.93 12.01 -13.66
N GLN A 91 -6.91 11.32 -14.15
CA GLN A 91 -6.64 9.91 -13.83
C GLN A 91 -6.23 9.68 -12.36
N CYS A 92 -5.93 10.75 -11.61
CA CYS A 92 -5.58 10.67 -10.19
C CYS A 92 -6.81 10.70 -9.26
N ARG A 93 -8.01 10.96 -9.78
CA ARG A 93 -9.25 10.87 -9.00
C ARG A 93 -9.50 9.43 -8.59
N GLY A 94 -10.10 9.24 -7.42
CA GLY A 94 -10.43 7.90 -6.92
C GLY A 94 -9.23 7.07 -6.45
N THR A 95 -8.02 7.65 -6.38
CA THR A 95 -6.81 6.96 -5.91
C THR A 95 -7.01 6.41 -4.49
N ALA A 96 -6.74 5.11 -4.34
CA ALA A 96 -6.63 4.43 -3.05
C ALA A 96 -5.16 4.20 -2.70
N LEU A 97 -4.81 4.34 -1.43
CA LEU A 97 -3.43 4.21 -0.94
C LEU A 97 -3.25 2.90 -0.18
N TYR A 98 -2.15 2.23 -0.46
CA TYR A 98 -1.70 1.02 0.21
C TYR A 98 -0.25 1.18 0.64
N SER A 99 0.12 0.61 1.78
CA SER A 99 1.48 0.67 2.30
C SER A 99 1.97 -0.68 2.81
N THR A 100 3.23 -0.97 2.55
CA THR A 100 4.04 -1.95 3.29
C THR A 100 4.78 -1.23 4.41
N ASN A 101 5.67 -1.92 5.10
CA ASN A 101 6.54 -1.28 6.09
C ASN A 101 7.50 -0.24 5.49
N PHE A 102 7.77 -0.28 4.17
CA PHE A 102 8.82 0.52 3.53
C PHE A 102 8.41 1.18 2.21
N ALA A 103 7.24 0.89 1.70
CA ALA A 103 6.83 1.36 0.38
C ALA A 103 5.33 1.65 0.34
N PHE A 104 4.94 2.49 -0.61
CA PHE A 104 3.56 2.80 -0.93
C PHE A 104 3.19 2.30 -2.32
N ALA A 105 1.92 2.03 -2.51
CA ALA A 105 1.29 1.81 -3.80
C ALA A 105 -0.01 2.62 -3.89
N ALA A 106 -0.22 3.26 -5.02
CA ALA A 106 -1.45 3.98 -5.35
C ALA A 106 -2.20 3.21 -6.44
N LEU A 107 -3.40 2.76 -6.15
CA LEU A 107 -4.35 2.22 -7.12
C LEU A 107 -5.20 3.37 -7.64
N ARG A 108 -5.12 3.64 -8.93
CA ARG A 108 -5.89 4.69 -9.59
C ARG A 108 -7.23 4.16 -10.11
N GLU A 109 -8.20 5.05 -10.31
CA GLU A 109 -9.55 4.70 -10.79
C GLU A 109 -9.54 3.93 -12.12
N ASN A 110 -8.55 4.18 -12.97
CA ASN A 110 -8.38 3.45 -14.24
C ASN A 110 -7.77 2.04 -14.08
N GLY A 111 -7.58 1.57 -12.84
CA GLY A 111 -7.00 0.27 -12.53
C GLY A 111 -5.49 0.18 -12.75
N SER A 112 -4.79 1.30 -12.88
CA SER A 112 -3.33 1.30 -12.92
C SER A 112 -2.73 1.51 -11.53
N VAL A 113 -1.54 0.96 -11.31
CA VAL A 113 -0.81 1.04 -10.04
C VAL A 113 0.48 1.83 -10.23
N VAL A 114 0.75 2.72 -9.27
CA VAL A 114 2.03 3.43 -9.13
C VAL A 114 2.61 3.07 -7.79
N ALA A 115 3.88 2.66 -7.73
CA ALA A 115 4.57 2.31 -6.49
C ALA A 115 5.84 3.14 -6.29
N TRP A 116 6.15 3.48 -5.03
CA TRP A 116 7.35 4.23 -4.66
C TRP A 116 7.82 3.89 -3.24
N GLY A 117 9.03 4.35 -2.88
CA GLY A 117 9.67 4.07 -1.60
C GLY A 117 10.70 2.95 -1.69
N GLY A 118 10.84 2.14 -0.65
CA GLY A 118 11.87 1.11 -0.54
C GLY A 118 11.83 0.10 -1.70
N HIS A 119 12.83 0.11 -2.55
CA HIS A 119 12.84 -0.64 -3.82
C HIS A 119 12.63 -2.14 -3.64
N LEU A 120 13.27 -2.73 -2.63
CA LEU A 120 13.19 -4.17 -2.35
C LEU A 120 11.89 -4.57 -1.66
N TYR A 121 11.13 -3.59 -1.18
CA TYR A 121 9.93 -3.79 -0.37
C TYR A 121 8.64 -3.39 -1.08
N GLY A 122 8.70 -3.31 -2.41
CA GLY A 122 7.56 -2.99 -3.26
C GLY A 122 7.53 -1.56 -3.78
N GLY A 123 8.54 -0.73 -3.49
CA GLY A 123 8.65 0.63 -4.03
C GLY A 123 8.95 0.69 -5.54
N ARG A 124 9.21 -0.46 -6.17
CA ARG A 124 9.34 -0.60 -7.63
C ARG A 124 8.61 -1.83 -8.11
N THR A 125 7.84 -1.68 -9.17
CA THR A 125 7.11 -2.78 -9.82
C THR A 125 7.99 -3.63 -10.74
N GLY A 126 9.14 -3.11 -11.18
CA GLY A 126 10.12 -3.84 -11.97
C GLY A 126 9.52 -4.48 -13.24
N ALA A 127 9.81 -5.75 -13.45
CA ALA A 127 9.31 -6.51 -14.59
C ALA A 127 7.77 -6.69 -14.59
N LYS A 128 7.10 -6.42 -13.47
CA LYS A 128 5.63 -6.51 -13.34
C LYS A 128 4.91 -5.23 -13.82
N ALA A 129 5.64 -4.13 -14.07
CA ALA A 129 5.06 -2.86 -14.49
C ALA A 129 4.04 -2.98 -15.65
N PRO A 130 4.28 -3.77 -16.73
CA PRO A 130 3.32 -3.89 -17.83
C PRO A 130 1.98 -4.50 -17.39
N GLN A 131 1.97 -5.37 -16.38
CA GLN A 131 0.77 -6.04 -15.86
C GLN A 131 -0.05 -5.13 -14.93
N LEU A 132 0.54 -4.04 -14.45
CA LEU A 132 -0.03 -3.10 -13.50
C LEU A 132 -0.49 -1.77 -14.14
N THR A 133 -0.52 -1.70 -15.47
CA THR A 133 -0.95 -0.50 -16.21
C THR A 133 -2.47 -0.32 -16.26
N SER A 134 -3.24 -1.41 -16.02
CA SER A 134 -4.71 -1.38 -16.01
C SER A 134 -5.30 -2.65 -15.42
N GLY A 135 -6.61 -2.62 -15.14
CA GLY A 135 -7.39 -3.78 -14.74
C GLY A 135 -7.14 -4.26 -13.30
N VAL A 136 -6.39 -3.53 -12.50
CA VAL A 136 -6.28 -3.81 -11.07
C VAL A 136 -7.54 -3.28 -10.37
N THR A 137 -8.14 -4.11 -9.54
CA THR A 137 -9.36 -3.80 -8.77
C THR A 137 -9.09 -3.63 -7.29
N ASP A 138 -8.01 -4.26 -6.79
CA ASP A 138 -7.61 -4.15 -5.38
C ASP A 138 -6.11 -4.47 -5.21
N ILE A 139 -5.53 -4.02 -4.09
CA ILE A 139 -4.14 -4.33 -3.69
C ILE A 139 -4.15 -4.88 -2.27
N ILE A 140 -3.60 -6.07 -2.12
CA ILE A 140 -3.34 -6.69 -0.84
C ILE A 140 -1.92 -6.33 -0.42
N ARG A 141 -1.77 -5.90 0.82
CA ARG A 141 -0.48 -5.50 1.40
C ARG A 141 0.06 -6.58 2.32
N GLY A 142 1.36 -6.83 2.25
CA GLY A 142 2.13 -7.52 3.28
C GLY A 142 3.17 -6.57 3.88
N GLY A 143 3.99 -7.03 4.81
CA GLY A 143 5.03 -6.17 5.42
C GLY A 143 6.09 -5.68 4.43
N CYS A 144 6.38 -6.45 3.38
CA CYS A 144 7.47 -6.14 2.43
C CYS A 144 7.08 -6.34 0.97
N ALA A 145 5.83 -6.64 0.67
CA ALA A 145 5.35 -6.93 -0.68
C ALA A 145 3.89 -6.55 -0.87
N PHE A 146 3.51 -6.39 -2.13
CA PHE A 146 2.14 -6.16 -2.56
C PHE A 146 1.67 -7.28 -3.49
N ALA A 147 0.37 -7.53 -3.51
CA ALA A 147 -0.31 -8.37 -4.47
C ALA A 147 -1.51 -7.62 -5.05
N ALA A 148 -1.47 -7.31 -6.34
CA ALA A 148 -2.58 -6.69 -7.05
C ALA A 148 -3.55 -7.76 -7.56
N VAL A 149 -4.83 -7.59 -7.27
CA VAL A 149 -5.92 -8.39 -7.79
C VAL A 149 -6.44 -7.72 -9.05
N LYS A 150 -6.51 -8.46 -10.14
CA LYS A 150 -7.03 -7.97 -11.41
C LYS A 150 -8.50 -8.34 -11.61
N SER A 151 -9.19 -7.59 -12.46
CA SER A 151 -10.61 -7.80 -12.78
C SER A 151 -10.93 -9.18 -13.40
N ASP A 152 -9.92 -9.85 -13.96
CA ASP A 152 -10.01 -11.23 -14.47
C ASP A 152 -9.71 -12.29 -13.40
N GLY A 153 -9.46 -11.85 -12.15
CA GLY A 153 -9.14 -12.69 -11.00
C GLY A 153 -7.66 -13.03 -10.86
N TYR A 154 -6.81 -12.70 -11.84
CA TYR A 154 -5.37 -12.93 -11.74
C TYR A 154 -4.73 -12.03 -10.69
N VAL A 155 -3.68 -12.53 -10.08
CA VAL A 155 -2.89 -11.82 -9.08
C VAL A 155 -1.51 -11.49 -9.65
N VAL A 156 -1.08 -10.25 -9.46
CA VAL A 156 0.26 -9.77 -9.81
C VAL A 156 0.95 -9.29 -8.55
N THR A 157 2.12 -9.83 -8.27
CA THR A 157 2.83 -9.56 -7.02
C THR A 157 4.18 -8.92 -7.27
N TRP A 158 4.60 -8.04 -6.36
CA TRP A 158 5.92 -7.40 -6.42
C TRP A 158 6.42 -7.00 -5.03
N GLY A 159 7.72 -6.79 -4.89
CA GLY A 159 8.39 -6.55 -3.61
C GLY A 159 9.03 -7.82 -3.03
N GLY A 160 9.35 -7.82 -1.74
CA GLY A 160 9.88 -8.99 -1.03
C GLY A 160 11.36 -9.31 -1.28
N GLY A 161 12.14 -8.38 -1.81
CA GLY A 161 13.49 -8.61 -2.33
C GLY A 161 14.59 -9.00 -1.34
N PHE A 162 14.37 -8.85 -0.02
CA PHE A 162 15.32 -9.35 0.98
C PHE A 162 15.18 -10.85 1.23
N PHE A 163 14.04 -11.39 0.89
CA PHE A 163 13.74 -12.80 1.06
C PHE A 163 13.84 -13.47 -0.30
N ARG A 164 15.08 -13.80 -0.74
CA ARG A 164 15.35 -14.41 -2.05
C ARG A 164 14.51 -15.65 -2.36
N ASP A 165 13.96 -16.29 -1.33
CA ASP A 165 13.08 -17.45 -1.47
C ASP A 165 11.60 -17.09 -1.60
N HIS A 166 11.20 -15.83 -1.41
CA HIS A 166 9.78 -15.41 -1.43
C HIS A 166 9.31 -14.94 -2.82
N GLY A 167 10.21 -14.59 -3.72
CA GLY A 167 9.89 -14.35 -5.13
C GLY A 167 9.34 -15.58 -5.85
N LEU A 168 9.69 -16.77 -5.39
CA LEU A 168 9.23 -18.05 -5.97
C LEU A 168 7.77 -18.40 -5.61
N THR A 169 7.24 -17.90 -4.49
CA THR A 169 5.88 -18.21 -4.08
C THR A 169 4.82 -17.46 -4.87
N MET A 170 5.22 -16.40 -5.51
CA MET A 170 4.29 -15.52 -6.24
C MET A 170 4.11 -15.93 -7.71
N GLU A 171 5.12 -16.57 -8.32
CA GLU A 171 4.93 -17.20 -9.64
C GLU A 171 3.93 -18.36 -9.60
N LEU A 172 3.72 -18.97 -8.43
CA LEU A 172 2.73 -20.02 -8.24
C LEU A 172 1.28 -19.52 -8.22
N MET A 173 1.07 -18.20 -8.14
CA MET A 173 -0.25 -17.58 -8.24
C MET A 173 -0.59 -17.17 -9.68
N ASP A 174 0.35 -17.22 -10.60
CA ASP A 174 0.07 -16.99 -12.02
C ASP A 174 -0.97 -18.01 -12.50
N GLY A 175 -2.14 -17.51 -12.88
CA GLY A 175 -3.25 -18.35 -13.33
C GLY A 175 -4.25 -18.79 -12.25
N LEU A 176 -4.01 -18.47 -10.97
CA LEU A 176 -5.00 -18.68 -9.93
C LEU A 176 -5.98 -17.52 -9.88
N ARG A 177 -7.26 -17.83 -9.68
CA ARG A 177 -8.31 -16.86 -9.40
C ARG A 177 -8.61 -16.86 -7.92
N ILE A 178 -8.69 -15.65 -7.35
CA ILE A 178 -8.98 -15.47 -5.93
C ILE A 178 -10.31 -14.74 -5.76
N SER A 179 -11.07 -15.14 -4.75
CA SER A 179 -12.29 -14.47 -4.31
C SER A 179 -12.01 -13.46 -3.18
N SER A 180 -11.03 -13.75 -2.33
CA SER A 180 -10.61 -12.88 -1.23
C SER A 180 -9.16 -13.18 -0.85
N ALA A 181 -8.44 -12.18 -0.34
CA ALA A 181 -7.12 -12.42 0.24
C ALA A 181 -6.76 -11.37 1.29
N VAL A 182 -5.88 -11.76 2.21
CA VAL A 182 -5.33 -10.92 3.26
C VAL A 182 -3.84 -11.16 3.39
N GLY A 183 -3.10 -10.14 3.84
CA GLY A 183 -1.68 -10.24 4.09
C GLY A 183 -1.31 -9.57 5.41
N ASN A 184 -0.22 -10.05 6.01
CA ASN A 184 0.47 -9.41 7.11
C ASN A 184 1.96 -9.27 6.80
N ASP A 185 2.77 -8.86 7.78
CA ASP A 185 4.20 -8.56 7.58
C ASP A 185 5.01 -9.71 6.98
N VAL A 186 4.59 -10.96 7.15
CA VAL A 186 5.38 -12.15 6.82
C VAL A 186 4.63 -13.21 6.03
N SER A 187 3.32 -13.04 5.82
CA SER A 187 2.49 -14.05 5.16
C SER A 187 1.31 -13.44 4.42
N PHE A 188 0.76 -14.24 3.50
CA PHE A 188 -0.49 -13.97 2.80
C PHE A 188 -1.38 -15.21 2.88
N ALA A 189 -2.69 -15.01 2.83
CA ALA A 189 -3.66 -16.06 2.66
C ALA A 189 -4.72 -15.64 1.64
N ALA A 190 -5.15 -16.54 0.79
CA ALA A 190 -6.18 -16.27 -0.21
C ALA A 190 -7.21 -17.40 -0.26
N ILE A 191 -8.46 -17.06 -0.42
CA ILE A 191 -9.55 -17.98 -0.79
C ILE A 191 -9.64 -17.97 -2.31
N LEU A 192 -9.53 -19.14 -2.92
CA LEU A 192 -9.66 -19.30 -4.35
C LEU A 192 -11.14 -19.38 -4.75
N ASP A 193 -11.44 -19.23 -6.04
CA ASP A 193 -12.81 -19.31 -6.57
C ASP A 193 -13.46 -20.69 -6.34
N ASP A 194 -12.66 -21.74 -6.18
CA ASP A 194 -13.13 -23.09 -5.85
C ASP A 194 -13.34 -23.31 -4.34
N GLY A 195 -13.19 -22.26 -3.52
CA GLY A 195 -13.34 -22.29 -2.07
C GLY A 195 -12.12 -22.86 -1.33
N SER A 196 -11.07 -23.27 -2.02
CA SER A 196 -9.85 -23.73 -1.36
C SER A 196 -9.06 -22.57 -0.78
N LEU A 197 -8.39 -22.80 0.35
CA LEU A 197 -7.52 -21.83 1.01
C LEU A 197 -6.08 -22.05 0.55
N LEU A 198 -5.46 -20.99 0.06
CA LEU A 198 -4.05 -20.91 -0.24
C LEU A 198 -3.35 -20.05 0.81
N MET A 199 -2.32 -20.59 1.44
CA MET A 199 -1.49 -19.85 2.40
C MET A 199 -0.03 -19.94 2.00
N TRP A 200 0.70 -18.85 2.22
CA TRP A 200 2.15 -18.81 2.06
C TRP A 200 2.78 -17.88 3.10
N ASN A 201 3.90 -18.29 3.60
CA ASN A 201 4.74 -17.50 4.50
C ASN A 201 6.22 -17.84 4.30
N GLN A 202 7.09 -17.15 5.02
CA GLN A 202 8.54 -17.35 4.91
C GLN A 202 9.03 -18.76 5.25
N ASN A 203 8.24 -19.58 5.97
CA ASN A 203 8.63 -20.92 6.43
C ASN A 203 7.86 -22.04 5.70
N VAL A 204 6.73 -21.73 5.08
CA VAL A 204 5.87 -22.69 4.38
C VAL A 204 5.70 -22.23 2.95
N ARG A 205 6.27 -22.99 2.02
CA ARG A 205 6.29 -22.60 0.60
C ARG A 205 4.88 -22.52 -0.01
N GLN A 206 4.00 -23.42 0.38
CA GLN A 206 2.58 -23.41 0.01
C GLN A 206 1.84 -24.46 0.81
N SER A 207 0.65 -24.10 1.29
CA SER A 207 -0.29 -25.05 1.86
C SER A 207 -1.66 -24.79 1.23
N ARG A 208 -2.24 -25.79 0.55
CA ARG A 208 -3.59 -25.73 0.01
C ARG A 208 -4.47 -26.62 0.87
N LEU A 209 -5.50 -26.05 1.46
CA LEU A 209 -6.52 -26.78 2.21
C LEU A 209 -7.77 -26.97 1.34
N PRO A 210 -8.42 -28.13 1.38
CA PRO A 210 -9.65 -28.37 0.62
C PRO A 210 -10.75 -27.38 0.98
N GLY A 211 -11.64 -27.10 0.03
CA GLY A 211 -12.71 -26.12 0.16
C GLY A 211 -13.81 -26.41 1.20
N ASP A 212 -13.77 -27.59 1.82
CA ASP A 212 -14.74 -27.97 2.88
C ASP A 212 -14.50 -27.22 4.22
N ILE A 213 -13.42 -26.47 4.32
CA ILE A 213 -13.13 -25.59 5.46
C ILE A 213 -13.51 -24.18 5.03
N ALA A 214 -14.76 -23.80 5.22
CA ALA A 214 -15.18 -22.40 5.13
C ALA A 214 -14.50 -21.62 6.27
N VAL A 215 -13.37 -20.99 5.97
CA VAL A 215 -12.67 -20.13 6.91
C VAL A 215 -12.90 -18.69 6.46
N ASP A 216 -13.67 -17.95 7.24
CA ASP A 216 -13.66 -16.50 7.15
C ASP A 216 -12.26 -16.02 7.56
N ILE A 217 -11.59 -15.35 6.65
CA ILE A 217 -10.30 -14.75 6.95
C ILE A 217 -10.58 -13.44 7.69
N PHE A 218 -10.41 -13.45 9.00
CA PHE A 218 -10.59 -12.25 9.81
C PHE A 218 -9.35 -11.34 9.69
N HIS A 219 -9.59 -10.09 9.37
CA HIS A 219 -8.63 -9.04 9.62
C HIS A 219 -8.50 -8.87 11.14
N THR A 220 -7.37 -9.24 11.70
CA THR A 220 -7.00 -8.72 13.01
C THR A 220 -6.36 -7.36 12.77
N ASP A 221 -7.18 -6.31 12.79
CA ASP A 221 -6.68 -4.96 13.01
C ASP A 221 -6.10 -4.95 14.42
N THR A 222 -4.80 -5.15 14.51
CA THR A 222 -4.10 -4.85 15.75
C THR A 222 -3.99 -3.34 15.84
N ALA A 223 -4.75 -2.80 16.77
CA ALA A 223 -4.70 -1.41 17.22
C ALA A 223 -3.28 -0.98 17.63
#